data_55600c8352a7226f3f32878c07168b13
#
_entry.id   55600c8352a7226f3f32878c07168b13
#
_cell.length_a   1.000
_cell.length_b   1.000
_cell.length_c   1.000
_cell.angle_alpha   90.00
_cell.angle_beta   90.00
_cell.angle_gamma   90.00
#
_symmetry.space_group_name_H-M   'P 1'
#
loop_
_entity.id
_entity.type
_entity.pdbx_description
1 polymer ?
#
loop_
_entity_poly.entity_id
_entity_poly.type
_entity_poly.pdbx_seq_one_letter_code
_entity_poly.pdbx_strand_id
1 'polypeptide(L)'
;MGNFYRYFIILCALMLLTGCTPPTELPPTSTTGAPTATQPAPEIPTRPAVETTLPASTETQTARPATATALPVFTPTPDLRQPPEDWQNWPIVPRVSARAIEIYQTGLALGNNPLAFSKVGDCQSISEVLMGIYDQPMYYDRFDGEPDIQEAIRQFAGSFGRDGVAVNGGFNAAAVLSPIWADPDLCEAGETPIECEYRINRPSIVIISLEVWWEGRTPEYYEQYMRQIIEFFIERGTLPILATKADNVEGDHSINLTTARLAYAYDIPLWNFWSAAQPLPYHGMDPNRDDGFHIAPETWGTRSVTALRTLNAVWHAVK
;
A
#
# COMPACT_ATOMS: atom_id res chain seq x y z
N MET A 1 -26.61 27.70 36.13
CA MET A 1 -26.05 26.80 35.10
C MET A 1 -26.45 25.33 35.40
N GLY A 2 -27.70 25.03 35.60
CA GLY A 2 -28.13 23.70 36.13
C GLY A 2 -29.30 23.03 35.41
N ASN A 3 -29.87 23.62 34.36
CA ASN A 3 -31.09 23.11 33.74
C ASN A 3 -30.99 22.68 32.27
N PHE A 4 -29.83 22.83 31.62
CA PHE A 4 -29.65 22.46 30.22
C PHE A 4 -29.31 20.96 30.04
N TYR A 5 -28.76 20.30 31.05
CA TYR A 5 -28.34 18.91 30.95
C TYR A 5 -29.47 17.87 31.16
N ARG A 6 -30.61 18.29 31.74
CA ARG A 6 -31.72 17.37 31.99
C ARG A 6 -32.67 17.15 30.80
N TYR A 7 -32.66 18.03 29.82
CA TYR A 7 -33.50 17.91 28.61
C TYR A 7 -32.83 17.10 27.47
N PHE A 8 -31.51 16.98 27.48
CA PHE A 8 -30.79 16.21 26.47
C PHE A 8 -30.89 14.70 26.71
N ILE A 9 -31.03 14.25 27.94
CA ILE A 9 -31.14 12.81 28.30
C ILE A 9 -32.55 12.24 28.01
N ILE A 10 -33.58 13.07 28.00
CA ILE A 10 -34.96 12.61 27.75
C ILE A 10 -35.28 12.48 26.26
N LEU A 11 -34.57 13.20 25.39
CA LEU A 11 -34.80 13.11 23.95
C LEU A 11 -34.11 11.89 23.30
N CYS A 12 -33.06 11.34 23.88
CA CYS A 12 -32.39 10.13 23.38
C CYS A 12 -33.10 8.81 23.80
N ALA A 13 -34.01 8.84 24.74
CA ALA A 13 -34.69 7.63 25.24
C ALA A 13 -35.98 7.26 24.45
N LEU A 14 -36.43 8.09 23.50
CA LEU A 14 -37.68 7.84 22.76
C LEU A 14 -37.47 7.34 21.31
N MET A 15 -36.25 7.08 20.86
CA MET A 15 -36.00 6.56 19.48
C MET A 15 -35.59 5.08 19.42
N LEU A 16 -35.83 4.30 20.47
CA LEU A 16 -35.45 2.89 20.53
C LEU A 16 -36.62 1.89 20.47
N LEU A 17 -37.73 2.24 19.81
CA LEU A 17 -38.84 1.31 19.58
C LEU A 17 -39.38 1.38 18.13
N THR A 18 -38.52 1.09 17.13
CA THR A 18 -39.02 0.64 15.83
C THR A 18 -38.33 -0.68 15.51
N GLY A 19 -39.09 -1.75 15.63
CA GLY A 19 -38.62 -3.13 15.45
C GLY A 19 -38.13 -3.40 14.02
N CYS A 20 -37.01 -4.05 13.92
CA CYS A 20 -36.55 -4.71 12.72
C CYS A 20 -37.44 -5.94 12.46
N THR A 21 -38.21 -5.92 11.39
CA THR A 21 -38.79 -7.13 10.81
C THR A 21 -37.73 -7.84 9.98
N PRO A 22 -37.54 -9.17 10.10
CA PRO A 22 -36.61 -9.89 9.26
C PRO A 22 -37.11 -9.94 7.79
N PRO A 23 -36.20 -9.98 6.82
CA PRO A 23 -36.59 -10.10 5.41
C PRO A 23 -37.20 -11.46 5.13
N THR A 24 -38.34 -11.43 4.44
CA THR A 24 -39.09 -12.60 3.97
C THR A 24 -38.26 -13.34 2.93
N GLU A 25 -38.07 -14.63 3.14
CA GLU A 25 -37.43 -15.54 2.16
C GLU A 25 -38.23 -15.55 0.83
N LEU A 26 -37.52 -15.33 -0.28
CA LEU A 26 -38.05 -15.52 -1.63
C LEU A 26 -38.06 -17.04 -1.95
N PRO A 27 -39.08 -17.53 -2.64
CA PRO A 27 -39.17 -18.94 -3.04
C PRO A 27 -38.10 -19.28 -4.10
N PRO A 28 -37.63 -20.53 -4.16
CA PRO A 28 -36.62 -20.96 -5.11
C PRO A 28 -37.15 -20.94 -6.55
N THR A 29 -36.46 -20.24 -7.43
CA THR A 29 -36.73 -20.22 -8.86
C THR A 29 -36.16 -21.50 -9.48
N SER A 30 -37.05 -22.33 -10.00
CA SER A 30 -36.69 -23.53 -10.76
C SER A 30 -36.10 -23.13 -12.11
N THR A 31 -34.80 -23.37 -12.29
CA THR A 31 -34.10 -23.18 -13.56
C THR A 31 -34.18 -24.47 -14.38
N THR A 32 -35.06 -24.51 -15.36
CA THR A 32 -35.11 -25.57 -16.38
C THR A 32 -33.93 -25.34 -17.34
N GLY A 33 -33.01 -26.28 -17.39
CA GLY A 33 -31.86 -26.21 -18.28
C GLY A 33 -32.25 -26.36 -19.76
N ALA A 34 -31.74 -25.44 -20.58
CA ALA A 34 -31.69 -25.58 -22.03
C ALA A 34 -30.30 -26.12 -22.44
N PRO A 35 -30.21 -26.99 -23.47
CA PRO A 35 -28.92 -27.56 -23.86
C PRO A 35 -28.05 -26.54 -24.57
N THR A 36 -26.83 -26.42 -24.11
CA THR A 36 -25.76 -25.58 -24.70
C THR A 36 -25.32 -26.23 -26.02
N ALA A 37 -25.56 -25.55 -27.14
CA ALA A 37 -24.96 -25.92 -28.42
C ALA A 37 -23.46 -25.58 -28.40
N THR A 38 -22.64 -26.60 -28.58
CA THR A 38 -21.19 -26.52 -28.72
C THR A 38 -20.84 -25.90 -30.06
N GLN A 39 -20.30 -24.68 -30.08
CA GLN A 39 -19.79 -24.03 -31.27
C GLN A 39 -18.39 -24.60 -31.58
N PRO A 40 -18.08 -25.05 -32.81
CA PRO A 40 -16.75 -25.50 -33.16
C PRO A 40 -15.75 -24.35 -33.21
N ALA A 41 -14.52 -24.64 -32.75
CA ALA A 41 -13.41 -23.69 -32.77
C ALA A 41 -13.02 -23.30 -34.22
N PRO A 42 -12.59 -22.05 -34.48
CA PRO A 42 -12.12 -21.64 -35.78
C PRO A 42 -10.79 -22.32 -36.15
N GLU A 43 -10.76 -22.91 -37.35
CA GLU A 43 -9.54 -23.49 -37.93
C GLU A 43 -8.50 -22.39 -38.25
N ILE A 44 -7.28 -22.59 -37.78
CA ILE A 44 -6.13 -21.73 -38.11
C ILE A 44 -5.61 -22.14 -39.49
N PRO A 45 -5.53 -21.23 -40.48
CA PRO A 45 -5.00 -21.57 -41.80
C PRO A 45 -3.48 -21.81 -41.71
N THR A 46 -3.09 -23.01 -42.14
CA THR A 46 -1.69 -23.44 -42.28
C THR A 46 -1.05 -22.68 -43.46
N ARG A 47 -0.03 -21.89 -43.18
CA ARG A 47 0.77 -21.20 -44.18
C ARG A 47 1.73 -22.19 -44.87
N PRO A 48 1.83 -22.24 -46.22
CA PRO A 48 2.76 -23.10 -46.90
C PRO A 48 4.21 -22.71 -46.69
N ALA A 49 5.08 -23.72 -46.50
CA ALA A 49 6.50 -23.53 -46.35
C ALA A 49 7.11 -23.03 -47.69
N VAL A 50 7.83 -21.94 -47.63
CA VAL A 50 8.66 -21.43 -48.72
C VAL A 50 10.03 -22.09 -48.59
N GLU A 51 10.35 -22.99 -49.53
CA GLU A 51 11.71 -23.49 -49.74
C GLU A 51 12.58 -22.35 -50.27
N THR A 52 13.55 -21.92 -49.47
CA THR A 52 14.60 -20.98 -49.88
C THR A 52 15.86 -21.79 -50.17
N THR A 53 16.18 -21.99 -51.44
CA THR A 53 17.46 -22.53 -51.90
C THR A 53 18.55 -21.47 -51.70
N LEU A 54 19.56 -21.80 -50.91
CA LEU A 54 20.79 -21.01 -50.74
C LEU A 54 21.77 -21.35 -51.86
N PRO A 55 22.39 -20.31 -52.49
CA PRO A 55 23.55 -20.57 -53.37
C PRO A 55 24.80 -20.77 -52.52
N ALA A 56 25.56 -21.81 -52.85
CA ALA A 56 26.87 -22.08 -52.29
C ALA A 56 27.88 -21.06 -52.83
N SER A 57 28.48 -20.27 -51.94
CA SER A 57 29.71 -19.52 -52.26
C SER A 57 30.83 -19.99 -51.36
N THR A 58 31.78 -20.67 -51.99
CA THR A 58 33.04 -21.08 -51.38
C THR A 58 34.02 -19.90 -51.47
N GLU A 59 34.26 -19.21 -50.36
CA GLU A 59 35.46 -18.39 -50.20
C GLU A 59 36.21 -18.83 -48.95
N THR A 60 37.38 -19.39 -49.18
CA THR A 60 38.35 -19.76 -48.15
C THR A 60 39.03 -18.48 -47.66
N GLN A 61 38.50 -17.89 -46.58
CA GLN A 61 39.22 -16.83 -45.85
C GLN A 61 40.06 -17.48 -44.74
N THR A 62 41.35 -17.29 -44.85
CA THR A 62 42.35 -17.62 -43.83
C THR A 62 42.07 -16.81 -42.56
N ALA A 63 41.57 -17.43 -41.53
CA ALA A 63 41.25 -16.80 -40.26
C ALA A 63 42.52 -16.38 -39.53
N ARG A 64 42.70 -15.08 -39.36
CA ARG A 64 43.65 -14.47 -38.41
C ARG A 64 43.17 -14.79 -36.98
N PRO A 65 44.03 -15.26 -36.05
CA PRO A 65 43.60 -15.53 -34.69
C PRO A 65 43.10 -14.25 -34.05
N ALA A 66 41.83 -14.23 -33.72
CA ALA A 66 41.24 -13.18 -32.91
C ALA A 66 41.77 -13.31 -31.47
N THR A 67 42.47 -12.29 -31.02
CA THR A 67 42.84 -12.15 -29.61
C THR A 67 41.52 -12.00 -28.82
N ALA A 68 41.14 -13.04 -28.09
CA ALA A 68 39.98 -12.98 -27.21
C ALA A 68 40.24 -11.93 -26.13
N THR A 69 39.64 -10.75 -26.28
CA THR A 69 39.58 -9.77 -25.22
C THR A 69 38.68 -10.38 -24.12
N ALA A 70 39.29 -10.67 -22.97
CA ALA A 70 38.54 -11.16 -21.81
C ALA A 70 37.49 -10.11 -21.47
N LEU A 71 36.21 -10.51 -21.47
CA LEU A 71 35.11 -9.67 -20.97
C LEU A 71 35.38 -9.33 -19.51
N PRO A 72 35.14 -8.08 -19.07
CA PRO A 72 35.29 -7.74 -17.67
C PRO A 72 34.39 -8.64 -16.83
N VAL A 73 34.97 -9.35 -15.87
CA VAL A 73 34.24 -10.12 -14.88
C VAL A 73 33.64 -9.11 -13.92
N PHE A 74 32.34 -8.84 -14.03
CA PHE A 74 31.61 -8.06 -13.04
C PHE A 74 31.51 -8.90 -11.77
N THR A 75 32.31 -8.53 -10.78
CA THR A 75 32.11 -9.02 -9.41
C THR A 75 30.90 -8.25 -8.84
N PRO A 76 29.78 -8.89 -8.49
CA PRO A 76 28.66 -8.18 -7.91
C PRO A 76 29.11 -7.52 -6.60
N THR A 77 28.82 -6.25 -6.43
CA THR A 77 29.03 -5.56 -5.15
C THR A 77 28.17 -6.27 -4.09
N PRO A 78 28.76 -6.64 -2.95
CA PRO A 78 27.97 -7.28 -1.89
C PRO A 78 26.82 -6.39 -1.45
N ASP A 79 25.60 -6.94 -1.35
CA ASP A 79 24.48 -6.26 -0.74
C ASP A 79 24.69 -6.22 0.78
N LEU A 80 24.86 -5.03 1.33
CA LEU A 80 25.10 -4.80 2.76
C LEU A 80 23.81 -4.47 3.52
N ARG A 81 22.64 -4.53 2.88
CA ARG A 81 21.36 -4.34 3.56
C ARG A 81 21.08 -5.51 4.49
N GLN A 82 20.38 -5.23 5.60
CA GLN A 82 19.88 -6.29 6.46
C GLN A 82 18.91 -7.18 5.68
N PRO A 83 19.04 -8.52 5.76
CA PRO A 83 18.12 -9.41 5.04
C PRO A 83 16.69 -9.27 5.56
N PRO A 84 15.67 -9.49 4.71
CA PRO A 84 14.28 -9.32 5.10
C PRO A 84 13.82 -10.31 6.19
N GLU A 85 14.49 -11.42 6.35
CA GLU A 85 14.25 -12.39 7.45
C GLU A 85 14.53 -11.79 8.83
N ASP A 86 15.39 -10.75 8.90
CA ASP A 86 15.70 -10.01 10.13
C ASP A 86 14.82 -8.76 10.33
N TRP A 87 13.70 -8.65 9.63
CA TRP A 87 12.84 -7.46 9.60
C TRP A 87 12.41 -6.96 10.99
N GLN A 88 12.26 -7.86 11.95
CA GLN A 88 11.91 -7.49 13.32
C GLN A 88 12.97 -6.59 13.99
N ASN A 89 14.21 -6.72 13.55
CA ASN A 89 15.35 -5.93 14.01
C ASN A 89 15.64 -4.71 13.12
N TRP A 90 14.85 -4.51 12.04
CA TRP A 90 15.00 -3.32 11.23
C TRP A 90 14.59 -2.07 12.01
N PRO A 91 15.22 -0.92 11.76
CA PRO A 91 14.87 0.32 12.45
C PRO A 91 13.42 0.71 12.14
N ILE A 92 12.78 1.40 13.12
CA ILE A 92 11.42 1.93 12.95
C ILE A 92 11.35 2.91 11.77
N VAL A 93 12.34 3.81 11.70
CA VAL A 93 12.51 4.78 10.61
C VAL A 93 13.55 4.25 9.64
N PRO A 94 13.21 4.06 8.37
CA PRO A 94 14.10 3.42 7.40
C PRO A 94 15.28 4.29 6.99
N ARG A 95 16.31 3.65 6.44
CA ARG A 95 17.29 4.32 5.58
C ARG A 95 16.70 4.43 4.18
N VAL A 96 17.02 5.52 3.50
CA VAL A 96 16.54 5.80 2.14
C VAL A 96 17.62 5.41 1.14
N SER A 97 17.23 4.64 0.14
CA SER A 97 18.11 4.15 -0.91
C SER A 97 18.25 5.15 -2.07
N ALA A 98 19.25 4.94 -2.91
CA ALA A 98 19.36 5.69 -4.17
C ALA A 98 18.16 5.44 -5.10
N ARG A 99 17.59 4.23 -5.06
CA ARG A 99 16.38 3.89 -5.83
C ARG A 99 15.16 4.70 -5.39
N ALA A 100 14.99 4.91 -4.09
CA ALA A 100 13.91 5.75 -3.58
C ALA A 100 14.03 7.20 -4.06
N ILE A 101 15.26 7.74 -4.10
CA ILE A 101 15.54 9.08 -4.65
C ILE A 101 15.17 9.13 -6.13
N GLU A 102 15.58 8.14 -6.91
CA GLU A 102 15.28 8.06 -8.36
C GLU A 102 13.76 8.03 -8.62
N ILE A 103 13.00 7.21 -7.86
CA ILE A 103 11.54 7.14 -7.99
C ILE A 103 10.91 8.51 -7.73
N TYR A 104 11.26 9.16 -6.63
CA TYR A 104 10.73 10.46 -6.26
C TYR A 104 11.05 11.53 -7.33
N GLN A 105 12.30 11.63 -7.77
CA GLN A 105 12.72 12.61 -8.78
C GLN A 105 12.04 12.36 -10.14
N THR A 106 11.86 11.10 -10.51
CA THR A 106 11.07 10.72 -11.69
C THR A 106 9.63 11.23 -11.57
N GLY A 107 9.03 11.10 -10.40
CA GLY A 107 7.68 11.58 -10.14
C GLY A 107 7.55 13.09 -10.27
N LEU A 108 8.50 13.85 -9.76
CA LEU A 108 8.53 15.31 -9.94
C LEU A 108 8.61 15.68 -11.42
N ALA A 109 9.44 14.99 -12.20
CA ALA A 109 9.53 15.18 -13.65
C ALA A 109 8.23 14.83 -14.39
N LEU A 110 7.44 13.86 -13.88
CA LEU A 110 6.12 13.50 -14.39
C LEU A 110 4.99 14.45 -13.90
N GLY A 111 5.31 15.44 -13.05
CA GLY A 111 4.37 16.42 -12.53
C GLY A 111 3.59 15.94 -11.30
N ASN A 112 4.13 15.02 -10.51
CA ASN A 112 3.58 14.70 -9.21
C ASN A 112 3.72 15.92 -8.27
N ASN A 113 2.74 16.07 -7.39
CA ASN A 113 2.69 17.19 -6.45
C ASN A 113 3.67 16.98 -5.29
N PRO A 114 4.77 17.76 -5.19
CA PRO A 114 5.73 17.63 -4.11
C PRO A 114 5.16 18.00 -2.72
N LEU A 115 4.02 18.68 -2.69
CA LEU A 115 3.35 19.11 -1.44
C LEU A 115 2.32 18.08 -0.96
N ALA A 116 2.14 16.96 -1.67
CA ALA A 116 1.15 15.97 -1.33
C ALA A 116 1.77 14.59 -1.07
N PHE A 117 1.32 13.96 -0.01
CA PHE A 117 1.40 12.52 0.14
C PHE A 117 0.01 11.91 0.23
N SER A 118 -0.11 10.62 -0.08
CA SER A 118 -1.34 9.85 0.09
C SER A 118 -1.16 8.69 1.05
N LYS A 119 -2.27 8.23 1.58
CA LYS A 119 -2.38 6.98 2.35
C LYS A 119 -3.16 5.98 1.53
N VAL A 120 -2.75 4.71 1.57
CA VAL A 120 -3.48 3.56 1.03
C VAL A 120 -3.59 2.54 2.16
N GLY A 121 -4.83 2.25 2.60
CA GLY A 121 -4.98 1.44 3.79
C GLY A 121 -6.41 1.18 4.24
N ASP A 122 -6.49 0.47 5.35
CA ASP A 122 -7.71 0.08 6.05
C ASP A 122 -8.14 1.08 7.13
N CYS A 123 -8.97 0.62 8.09
CA CYS A 123 -9.44 1.41 9.23
C CYS A 123 -8.31 1.96 10.12
N GLN A 124 -7.13 1.35 10.11
CA GLN A 124 -5.96 1.86 10.85
C GLN A 124 -5.21 2.96 10.09
N SER A 125 -5.64 3.30 8.88
CA SER A 125 -5.07 4.33 8.02
C SER A 125 -5.94 5.58 7.87
N ILE A 126 -7.16 5.57 8.43
CA ILE A 126 -8.02 6.76 8.45
C ILE A 126 -7.33 7.90 9.24
N SER A 127 -7.67 9.13 8.92
CA SER A 127 -7.02 10.32 9.49
C SER A 127 -7.13 10.40 11.01
N GLU A 128 -8.20 9.89 11.61
CA GLU A 128 -8.35 9.83 13.06
C GLU A 128 -7.27 8.97 13.74
N VAL A 129 -6.87 7.87 13.11
CA VAL A 129 -5.90 6.90 13.64
C VAL A 129 -4.47 7.22 13.19
N LEU A 130 -4.31 7.75 11.97
CA LEU A 130 -3.01 7.94 11.34
C LEU A 130 -2.80 9.38 10.88
N MET A 131 -2.03 10.12 11.67
CA MET A 131 -1.44 11.44 11.39
C MET A 131 -2.40 12.61 11.19
N GLY A 132 -3.73 12.44 11.14
CA GLY A 132 -4.67 13.54 10.83
C GLY A 132 -4.58 14.73 11.78
N ILE A 133 -4.10 14.53 13.01
CA ILE A 133 -3.88 15.60 13.98
C ILE A 133 -2.86 16.65 13.51
N TYR A 134 -1.96 16.31 12.57
CA TYR A 134 -0.89 17.22 12.13
C TYR A 134 -1.38 18.30 11.14
N ASP A 135 -2.58 18.20 10.62
CA ASP A 135 -3.22 19.32 9.90
C ASP A 135 -3.92 20.31 10.84
N GLN A 136 -3.90 20.05 12.15
CA GLN A 136 -4.48 20.96 13.14
C GLN A 136 -3.39 21.85 13.76
N PRO A 137 -3.48 23.19 13.66
CA PRO A 137 -2.42 24.12 14.10
C PRO A 137 -1.99 23.93 15.55
N MET A 138 -2.91 23.54 16.43
CA MET A 138 -2.63 23.32 17.86
C MET A 138 -1.60 22.21 18.14
N TYR A 139 -1.28 21.37 17.15
CA TYR A 139 -0.31 20.28 17.30
C TYR A 139 1.07 20.61 16.72
N TYR A 140 1.25 21.76 16.07
CA TYR A 140 2.54 22.17 15.50
C TYR A 140 3.61 22.37 16.56
N ASP A 141 3.26 22.87 17.73
CA ASP A 141 4.18 23.15 18.85
C ASP A 141 4.67 21.88 19.57
N ARG A 142 4.05 20.72 19.30
CA ARG A 142 4.47 19.44 19.92
C ARG A 142 5.87 19.00 19.52
N PHE A 143 6.42 19.56 18.46
CA PHE A 143 7.74 19.27 17.94
C PHE A 143 8.68 20.48 18.09
N ASP A 144 8.49 21.28 19.15
CA ASP A 144 9.41 22.35 19.49
C ASP A 144 10.80 21.76 19.72
N GLY A 145 11.80 22.31 19.01
CA GLY A 145 13.16 21.79 19.00
C GLY A 145 13.45 20.73 17.93
N GLU A 146 12.44 20.32 17.13
CA GLU A 146 12.58 19.43 15.98
C GLU A 146 12.19 20.17 14.67
N PRO A 147 13.01 21.11 14.18
CA PRO A 147 12.66 21.96 13.03
C PRO A 147 12.38 21.19 11.74
N ASP A 148 13.07 20.06 11.54
CA ASP A 148 12.89 19.21 10.37
C ASP A 148 11.49 18.58 10.35
N ILE A 149 11.00 18.12 11.50
CA ILE A 149 9.64 17.57 11.64
C ILE A 149 8.60 18.66 11.35
N GLN A 150 8.81 19.86 11.90
CA GLN A 150 7.92 21.01 11.64
C GLN A 150 7.94 21.42 10.16
N GLU A 151 9.09 21.32 9.48
CA GLU A 151 9.20 21.57 8.05
C GLU A 151 8.37 20.55 7.26
N ALA A 152 8.48 19.24 7.58
CA ALA A 152 7.68 18.19 6.94
C ALA A 152 6.17 18.37 7.15
N ILE A 153 5.75 18.79 8.37
CA ILE A 153 4.33 19.09 8.63
C ILE A 153 3.84 20.23 7.73
N ARG A 154 4.62 21.32 7.61
CA ARG A 154 4.25 22.44 6.73
C ARG A 154 4.26 22.03 5.25
N GLN A 155 5.24 21.22 4.84
CA GLN A 155 5.37 20.73 3.46
C GLN A 155 4.14 19.98 2.99
N PHE A 156 3.63 19.12 3.82
CA PHE A 156 2.52 18.22 3.47
C PHE A 156 1.17 18.65 4.08
N ALA A 157 1.06 19.90 4.51
CA ALA A 157 -0.18 20.44 5.08
C ALA A 157 -1.38 20.18 4.15
N GLY A 158 -2.49 19.68 4.71
CA GLY A 158 -3.68 19.23 3.99
C GLY A 158 -3.66 17.79 3.50
N SER A 159 -2.52 17.08 3.64
CA SER A 159 -2.44 15.65 3.32
C SER A 159 -2.66 14.75 4.55
N PHE A 160 -2.38 15.24 5.74
CA PHE A 160 -2.47 14.45 6.97
C PHE A 160 -3.92 14.13 7.34
N GLY A 161 -4.79 15.13 7.35
CA GLY A 161 -6.21 15.01 7.70
C GLY A 161 -7.09 14.51 6.56
N ARG A 162 -6.53 14.31 5.37
CA ARG A 162 -7.28 13.80 4.23
C ARG A 162 -7.43 12.28 4.33
N ASP A 163 -8.68 11.82 4.39
CA ASP A 163 -9.01 10.45 4.07
C ASP A 163 -9.21 10.37 2.56
N GLY A 164 -8.20 9.83 1.87
CA GLY A 164 -8.25 9.65 0.42
C GLY A 164 -9.19 8.50 0.04
N VAL A 165 -9.52 8.42 -1.24
CA VAL A 165 -10.41 7.37 -1.77
C VAL A 165 -9.81 5.97 -1.74
N ALA A 166 -8.52 5.85 -1.42
CA ALA A 166 -7.81 4.58 -1.22
C ALA A 166 -7.66 4.20 0.27
N VAL A 167 -8.39 4.86 1.17
CA VAL A 167 -8.46 4.54 2.60
C VAL A 167 -9.91 4.31 2.99
N ASN A 168 -10.22 3.12 3.51
CA ASN A 168 -11.56 2.83 4.02
C ASN A 168 -11.50 1.69 5.05
N GLY A 169 -12.38 1.73 6.07
CA GLY A 169 -12.58 0.61 6.96
C GLY A 169 -13.03 -0.64 6.18
N GLY A 170 -12.27 -1.72 6.28
CA GLY A 170 -12.54 -2.95 5.54
C GLY A 170 -11.78 -3.08 4.21
N PHE A 171 -11.01 -2.08 3.78
CA PHE A 171 -10.07 -2.25 2.67
C PHE A 171 -8.98 -3.26 3.03
N ASN A 172 -8.53 -3.96 2.01
CA ASN A 172 -7.38 -4.85 2.03
C ASN A 172 -6.63 -4.71 0.71
N ALA A 173 -5.51 -5.42 0.56
CA ALA A 173 -4.67 -5.32 -0.63
C ALA A 173 -5.41 -5.67 -1.95
N ALA A 174 -6.43 -6.53 -1.92
CA ALA A 174 -7.24 -6.84 -3.10
C ALA A 174 -8.30 -5.77 -3.38
N ALA A 175 -8.89 -5.18 -2.34
CA ALA A 175 -9.99 -4.23 -2.47
C ALA A 175 -9.54 -2.95 -3.19
N VAL A 176 -8.37 -2.43 -2.87
CA VAL A 176 -7.84 -1.19 -3.48
C VAL A 176 -7.48 -1.34 -4.96
N LEU A 177 -7.45 -2.57 -5.46
CA LEU A 177 -7.23 -2.92 -6.87
C LEU A 177 -8.52 -3.24 -7.64
N SER A 178 -9.69 -3.12 -6.99
CA SER A 178 -10.95 -3.50 -7.60
C SER A 178 -11.88 -2.29 -7.76
N PRO A 179 -12.35 -1.98 -8.99
CA PRO A 179 -13.24 -0.84 -9.25
C PRO A 179 -14.57 -0.89 -8.48
N ILE A 180 -14.98 -2.05 -7.99
CA ILE A 180 -16.23 -2.19 -7.22
C ILE A 180 -16.16 -1.45 -5.86
N TRP A 181 -14.96 -1.18 -5.38
CA TRP A 181 -14.71 -0.48 -4.12
C TRP A 181 -14.35 1.00 -4.30
N ALA A 182 -14.29 1.47 -5.56
CA ALA A 182 -14.05 2.87 -5.84
C ALA A 182 -15.28 3.71 -5.45
N ASP A 183 -15.05 4.92 -4.95
CA ASP A 183 -16.10 5.87 -4.61
C ASP A 183 -16.77 6.38 -5.91
N PRO A 184 -18.05 6.09 -6.16
CA PRO A 184 -18.70 6.46 -7.40
C PRO A 184 -18.94 7.97 -7.58
N ASP A 185 -18.82 8.76 -6.49
CA ASP A 185 -18.99 10.21 -6.52
C ASP A 185 -17.69 10.94 -6.88
N LEU A 186 -16.55 10.30 -6.70
CA LEU A 186 -15.23 10.89 -6.87
C LEU A 186 -14.39 10.23 -7.97
N CYS A 187 -14.62 8.93 -8.19
CA CYS A 187 -13.82 8.13 -9.11
C CYS A 187 -14.51 8.03 -10.49
N GLU A 188 -13.69 7.97 -11.53
CA GLU A 188 -14.18 7.74 -12.88
C GLU A 188 -14.62 6.28 -13.06
N ALA A 189 -15.52 6.03 -14.00
CA ALA A 189 -16.03 4.69 -14.24
C ALA A 189 -14.90 3.71 -14.62
N GLY A 190 -14.75 2.64 -13.82
CA GLY A 190 -13.76 1.61 -14.02
C GLY A 190 -12.42 1.88 -13.32
N GLU A 191 -12.23 3.03 -12.68
CA GLU A 191 -11.06 3.25 -11.83
C GLU A 191 -11.10 2.38 -10.58
N THR A 192 -9.95 1.90 -10.18
CA THR A 192 -9.73 1.32 -8.86
C THR A 192 -9.51 2.42 -7.81
N PRO A 193 -9.65 2.17 -6.51
CA PRO A 193 -9.35 3.14 -5.48
C PRO A 193 -7.95 3.77 -5.59
N ILE A 194 -6.91 3.00 -5.93
CA ILE A 194 -5.55 3.57 -6.07
C ILE A 194 -5.38 4.42 -7.34
N GLU A 195 -6.05 4.07 -8.44
CA GLU A 195 -6.03 4.88 -9.67
C GLU A 195 -6.73 6.22 -9.45
N CYS A 196 -7.89 6.18 -8.83
CA CYS A 196 -8.66 7.36 -8.44
C CYS A 196 -7.86 8.26 -7.48
N GLU A 197 -7.26 7.70 -6.42
CA GLU A 197 -6.42 8.43 -5.47
C GLU A 197 -5.25 9.13 -6.17
N TYR A 198 -4.56 8.41 -7.07
CA TYR A 198 -3.46 8.99 -7.82
C TYR A 198 -3.93 10.10 -8.77
N ARG A 199 -5.03 9.91 -9.49
CA ARG A 199 -5.57 10.92 -10.41
C ARG A 199 -5.93 12.21 -9.69
N ILE A 200 -6.59 12.10 -8.53
CA ILE A 200 -7.05 13.27 -7.76
C ILE A 200 -5.88 14.01 -7.13
N ASN A 201 -4.94 13.32 -6.51
CA ASN A 201 -3.96 13.91 -5.62
C ASN A 201 -2.55 14.00 -6.21
N ARG A 202 -2.21 13.17 -7.21
CA ARG A 202 -0.87 13.09 -7.82
C ARG A 202 0.26 13.12 -6.78
N PRO A 203 0.21 12.26 -5.73
CA PRO A 203 1.11 12.39 -4.61
C PRO A 203 2.55 12.07 -5.00
N SER A 204 3.52 12.75 -4.38
CA SER A 204 4.95 12.45 -4.53
C SER A 204 5.38 11.23 -3.70
N ILE A 205 4.69 10.99 -2.59
CA ILE A 205 4.93 9.87 -1.65
C ILE A 205 3.59 9.21 -1.34
N VAL A 206 3.59 7.89 -1.13
CA VAL A 206 2.43 7.15 -0.65
C VAL A 206 2.82 6.23 0.50
N ILE A 207 2.06 6.26 1.59
CA ILE A 207 2.20 5.32 2.71
C ILE A 207 1.18 4.21 2.50
N ILE A 208 1.66 2.97 2.40
CA ILE A 208 0.85 1.79 2.16
C ILE A 208 0.85 0.93 3.42
N SER A 209 -0.32 0.81 4.04
CA SER A 209 -0.55 0.00 5.24
C SER A 209 -1.82 -0.81 5.03
N LEU A 210 -1.67 -1.96 4.41
CA LEU A 210 -2.74 -2.87 4.03
C LEU A 210 -2.49 -4.25 4.59
N GLU A 211 -3.58 -4.96 4.75
CA GLU A 211 -3.61 -6.38 5.07
C GLU A 211 -4.21 -7.18 3.93
N VAL A 212 -4.18 -8.50 4.08
CA VAL A 212 -5.04 -9.39 3.34
C VAL A 212 -6.07 -9.93 4.32
N TRP A 213 -7.30 -10.14 3.86
CA TRP A 213 -8.27 -10.86 4.65
C TRP A 213 -7.75 -12.29 4.82
N TRP A 214 -7.31 -12.64 6.04
CA TRP A 214 -6.47 -13.81 6.27
C TRP A 214 -7.19 -15.17 6.10
N GLU A 215 -8.52 -15.25 6.32
CA GLU A 215 -9.26 -16.49 6.13
C GLU A 215 -9.17 -16.98 4.69
N GLY A 216 -8.40 -18.08 4.51
CA GLY A 216 -8.20 -18.71 3.21
C GLY A 216 -7.31 -17.95 2.23
N ARG A 217 -6.59 -16.90 2.68
CA ARG A 217 -5.64 -16.17 1.84
C ARG A 217 -4.24 -16.25 2.41
N THR A 218 -3.34 -16.70 1.57
CA THR A 218 -1.95 -16.95 1.93
C THR A 218 -1.09 -15.69 1.75
N PRO A 219 0.12 -15.65 2.35
CA PRO A 219 1.10 -14.60 2.11
C PRO A 219 1.42 -14.40 0.62
N GLU A 220 1.32 -15.47 -0.21
CA GLU A 220 1.56 -15.40 -1.66
C GLU A 220 0.49 -14.56 -2.37
N TYR A 221 -0.78 -14.66 -1.99
CA TYR A 221 -1.83 -13.77 -2.51
C TYR A 221 -1.63 -12.33 -2.06
N TYR A 222 -1.23 -12.12 -0.80
CA TYR A 222 -0.87 -10.80 -0.30
C TYR A 222 0.29 -10.20 -1.11
N GLU A 223 1.35 -10.97 -1.33
CA GLU A 223 2.49 -10.57 -2.16
C GLU A 223 2.05 -10.17 -3.57
N GLN A 224 1.21 -10.98 -4.20
CA GLN A 224 0.72 -10.73 -5.56
C GLN A 224 -0.02 -9.39 -5.66
N TYR A 225 -0.90 -9.07 -4.71
CA TYR A 225 -1.63 -7.82 -4.69
C TYR A 225 -0.71 -6.64 -4.37
N MET A 226 0.15 -6.80 -3.38
CA MET A 226 1.07 -5.73 -2.99
C MET A 226 2.06 -5.38 -4.10
N ARG A 227 2.53 -6.35 -4.89
CA ARG A 227 3.36 -6.07 -6.07
C ARG A 227 2.63 -5.17 -7.06
N GLN A 228 1.38 -5.45 -7.38
CA GLN A 228 0.58 -4.62 -8.28
C GLN A 228 0.43 -3.19 -7.74
N ILE A 229 0.18 -3.03 -6.44
CA ILE A 229 0.06 -1.71 -5.80
C ILE A 229 1.40 -0.95 -5.85
N ILE A 230 2.49 -1.61 -5.48
CA ILE A 230 3.83 -1.02 -5.47
C ILE A 230 4.24 -0.59 -6.88
N GLU A 231 4.11 -1.48 -7.87
CA GLU A 231 4.45 -1.24 -9.27
C GLU A 231 3.61 -0.10 -9.85
N PHE A 232 2.30 -0.08 -9.56
CA PHE A 232 1.41 1.02 -9.97
C PHE A 232 1.95 2.39 -9.55
N PHE A 233 2.41 2.54 -8.30
CA PHE A 233 2.92 3.81 -7.80
C PHE A 233 4.34 4.11 -8.32
N ILE A 234 5.23 3.12 -8.36
CA ILE A 234 6.60 3.30 -8.87
C ILE A 234 6.60 3.73 -10.33
N GLU A 235 5.79 3.09 -11.20
CA GLU A 235 5.66 3.44 -12.61
C GLU A 235 5.22 4.89 -12.82
N ARG A 236 4.50 5.45 -11.84
CA ARG A 236 4.03 6.84 -11.85
C ARG A 236 4.94 7.79 -11.06
N GLY A 237 6.09 7.30 -10.61
CA GLY A 237 7.05 8.10 -9.85
C GLY A 237 6.58 8.51 -8.46
N THR A 238 5.52 7.90 -7.92
CA THR A 238 5.14 8.08 -6.52
C THR A 238 5.96 7.12 -5.67
N LEU A 239 6.71 7.64 -4.70
CA LEU A 239 7.56 6.83 -3.83
C LEU A 239 6.73 6.09 -2.77
N PRO A 240 6.65 4.74 -2.81
CA PRO A 240 5.97 3.98 -1.77
C PRO A 240 6.81 3.90 -0.49
N ILE A 241 6.13 4.03 0.65
CA ILE A 241 6.61 3.65 1.99
C ILE A 241 5.71 2.52 2.46
N LEU A 242 6.23 1.32 2.60
CA LEU A 242 5.47 0.20 3.14
C LEU A 242 5.46 0.23 4.67
N ALA A 243 4.37 -0.21 5.28
CA ALA A 243 4.25 -0.32 6.72
C ALA A 243 4.07 -1.77 7.17
N THR A 244 4.79 -2.20 8.21
CA THR A 244 4.44 -3.42 8.92
C THR A 244 3.24 -3.18 9.81
N LYS A 245 2.50 -4.24 10.14
CA LYS A 245 1.36 -4.22 11.06
C LYS A 245 1.79 -4.62 12.48
N ALA A 246 1.06 -4.16 13.50
CA ALA A 246 1.34 -4.51 14.90
C ALA A 246 0.88 -5.92 15.25
N ASP A 247 -0.22 -6.35 14.67
CA ASP A 247 -0.86 -7.65 14.94
C ASP A 247 -0.12 -8.83 14.29
N ASN A 248 -0.59 -10.02 14.61
CA ASN A 248 -0.12 -11.29 14.07
C ASN A 248 -1.31 -12.27 13.97
N VAL A 249 -2.37 -11.83 13.28
CA VAL A 249 -3.61 -12.63 13.14
C VAL A 249 -3.34 -13.93 12.39
N GLU A 250 -2.39 -13.93 11.45
CA GLU A 250 -1.93 -15.13 10.75
C GLU A 250 -1.13 -16.10 11.63
N GLY A 251 -0.60 -15.66 12.76
CA GLY A 251 0.07 -16.50 13.77
C GLY A 251 1.57 -16.72 13.56
N ASP A 252 2.12 -16.40 12.38
CA ASP A 252 3.52 -16.67 12.01
C ASP A 252 4.28 -15.44 11.48
N HIS A 253 3.68 -14.25 11.55
CA HIS A 253 4.20 -13.00 11.01
C HIS A 253 4.50 -13.02 9.50
N SER A 254 3.94 -13.96 8.75
CA SER A 254 4.23 -14.13 7.32
C SER A 254 3.84 -12.91 6.49
N ILE A 255 2.82 -12.15 6.89
CA ILE A 255 2.41 -10.91 6.22
C ILE A 255 3.48 -9.82 6.41
N ASN A 256 3.96 -9.61 7.63
CA ASN A 256 5.04 -8.65 7.90
C ASN A 256 6.35 -9.04 7.21
N LEU A 257 6.71 -10.33 7.22
CA LEU A 257 7.87 -10.84 6.48
C LEU A 257 7.74 -10.58 4.97
N THR A 258 6.56 -10.82 4.40
CA THR A 258 6.30 -10.56 2.99
C THR A 258 6.42 -9.07 2.67
N THR A 259 5.89 -8.19 3.55
CA THR A 259 6.04 -6.74 3.42
C THR A 259 7.52 -6.32 3.42
N ALA A 260 8.33 -6.91 4.32
CA ALA A 260 9.77 -6.64 4.37
C ALA A 260 10.50 -7.16 3.12
N ARG A 261 10.15 -8.36 2.62
CA ARG A 261 10.70 -8.90 1.37
C ARG A 261 10.38 -8.01 0.18
N LEU A 262 9.18 -7.47 0.10
CA LEU A 262 8.78 -6.52 -0.94
C LEU A 262 9.56 -5.22 -0.84
N ALA A 263 9.66 -4.62 0.36
CA ALA A 263 10.47 -3.42 0.55
C ALA A 263 11.93 -3.63 0.14
N TYR A 264 12.49 -4.78 0.50
CA TYR A 264 13.85 -5.17 0.12
C TYR A 264 14.00 -5.37 -1.40
N ALA A 265 13.06 -6.08 -2.03
CA ALA A 265 13.10 -6.41 -3.46
C ALA A 265 12.97 -5.17 -4.36
N TYR A 266 12.11 -4.22 -3.99
CA TYR A 266 11.93 -2.97 -4.73
C TYR A 266 12.88 -1.86 -4.29
N ASP A 267 13.68 -2.09 -3.25
CA ASP A 267 14.60 -1.13 -2.63
C ASP A 267 13.90 0.18 -2.23
N ILE A 268 12.75 0.04 -1.57
CA ILE A 268 11.89 1.14 -1.10
C ILE A 268 11.82 1.17 0.44
N PRO A 269 11.48 2.33 1.04
CA PRO A 269 11.40 2.47 2.49
C PRO A 269 10.35 1.56 3.13
N LEU A 270 10.71 0.99 4.31
CA LEU A 270 9.79 0.28 5.20
C LEU A 270 9.67 1.01 6.54
N TRP A 271 8.49 1.48 6.87
CA TRP A 271 8.14 1.90 8.22
C TRP A 271 7.84 0.68 9.09
N ASN A 272 8.76 0.34 9.99
CA ASN A 272 8.60 -0.82 10.87
C ASN A 272 7.72 -0.47 12.08
N PHE A 273 6.42 -0.37 11.84
CA PHE A 273 5.45 -0.07 12.91
C PHE A 273 5.33 -1.21 13.92
N TRP A 274 5.49 -2.47 13.50
CA TRP A 274 5.52 -3.60 14.42
C TRP A 274 6.55 -3.37 15.53
N SER A 275 7.78 -3.04 15.18
CA SER A 275 8.86 -2.77 16.16
C SER A 275 8.52 -1.60 17.09
N ALA A 276 7.83 -0.57 16.58
CA ALA A 276 7.38 0.56 17.40
C ALA A 276 6.28 0.16 18.42
N ALA A 277 5.47 -0.82 18.08
CA ALA A 277 4.37 -1.28 18.90
C ALA A 277 4.80 -2.27 20.00
N GLN A 278 5.89 -3.03 19.79
CA GLN A 278 6.31 -4.09 20.71
C GLN A 278 6.51 -3.65 22.17
N PRO A 279 7.09 -2.48 22.50
CA PRO A 279 7.25 -2.04 23.88
C PRO A 279 5.96 -1.56 24.55
N LEU A 280 4.86 -1.40 23.80
CA LEU A 280 3.59 -0.91 24.33
C LEU A 280 2.81 -2.02 25.04
N PRO A 281 1.88 -1.66 25.97
CA PRO A 281 0.96 -2.63 26.56
C PRO A 281 0.25 -3.44 25.48
N TYR A 282 0.14 -4.74 25.68
CA TYR A 282 -0.44 -5.69 24.70
C TYR A 282 0.17 -5.57 23.29
N HIS A 283 1.43 -5.16 23.19
CA HIS A 283 2.11 -4.88 21.92
C HIS A 283 1.34 -3.88 21.03
N GLY A 284 0.65 -2.94 21.66
CA GLY A 284 -0.15 -1.92 20.99
C GLY A 284 -1.54 -2.36 20.56
N MET A 285 -1.92 -3.62 20.78
CA MET A 285 -3.22 -4.15 20.41
C MET A 285 -4.31 -3.75 21.43
N ASP A 286 -5.57 -3.63 20.96
CA ASP A 286 -6.72 -3.32 21.82
C ASP A 286 -7.19 -4.59 22.57
N PRO A 287 -6.99 -4.68 23.89
CA PRO A 287 -7.40 -5.84 24.67
C PRO A 287 -8.92 -5.96 24.85
N ASN A 288 -9.69 -4.93 24.46
CA ASN A 288 -11.15 -4.93 24.55
C ASN A 288 -11.83 -5.41 23.27
N ARG A 289 -11.05 -5.79 22.25
CA ARG A 289 -11.54 -6.32 20.98
C ARG A 289 -11.05 -7.75 20.80
N ASP A 290 -11.96 -8.63 20.39
CA ASP A 290 -11.67 -10.06 20.20
C ASP A 290 -11.09 -10.36 18.80
N ASP A 291 -10.92 -9.33 17.95
CA ASP A 291 -10.47 -9.54 16.57
C ASP A 291 -8.95 -9.72 16.42
N GLY A 292 -8.17 -9.36 17.43
CA GLY A 292 -6.71 -9.45 17.41
C GLY A 292 -6.02 -8.59 16.34
N PHE A 293 -6.78 -7.72 15.68
CA PHE A 293 -6.37 -6.91 14.54
C PHE A 293 -6.23 -5.43 14.87
N HIS A 294 -7.17 -4.85 15.65
CA HIS A 294 -7.16 -3.42 15.89
C HIS A 294 -6.15 -3.03 16.98
N ILE A 295 -5.43 -1.97 16.71
CA ILE A 295 -4.59 -1.31 17.72
C ILE A 295 -5.43 -0.51 18.70
N ALA A 296 -4.97 -0.45 19.96
CA ALA A 296 -5.62 0.33 21.01
C ALA A 296 -5.57 1.84 20.69
N PRO A 297 -6.59 2.63 21.13
CA PRO A 297 -6.57 4.09 20.96
C PRO A 297 -5.30 4.76 21.52
N GLU A 298 -4.74 4.22 22.62
CA GLU A 298 -3.50 4.69 23.22
C GLU A 298 -2.28 4.50 22.29
N THR A 299 -2.37 3.58 21.33
CA THR A 299 -1.33 3.28 20.34
C THR A 299 -1.35 4.25 19.15
N TRP A 300 -2.48 4.94 18.88
CA TRP A 300 -2.63 5.86 17.74
C TRP A 300 -1.58 6.98 17.74
N GLY A 301 -1.22 7.46 18.94
CA GLY A 301 -0.16 8.45 19.09
C GLY A 301 1.21 7.94 18.62
N THR A 302 1.58 6.73 19.05
CA THR A 302 2.84 6.08 18.61
C THR A 302 2.84 5.80 17.12
N ARG A 303 1.69 5.33 16.57
CA ARG A 303 1.52 5.09 15.15
C ARG A 303 1.74 6.38 14.35
N SER A 304 1.06 7.46 14.72
CA SER A 304 1.14 8.75 14.03
C SER A 304 2.52 9.38 14.12
N VAL A 305 3.17 9.37 15.29
CA VAL A 305 4.51 9.96 15.47
C VAL A 305 5.57 9.19 14.68
N THR A 306 5.54 7.87 14.71
CA THR A 306 6.54 7.06 13.99
C THR A 306 6.33 7.12 12.47
N ALA A 307 5.09 7.21 12.00
CA ALA A 307 4.77 7.48 10.59
C ALA A 307 5.29 8.85 10.15
N LEU A 308 5.04 9.90 10.93
CA LEU A 308 5.53 11.25 10.64
C LEU A 308 7.06 11.30 10.60
N ARG A 309 7.74 10.67 11.55
CA ARG A 309 9.21 10.58 11.55
C ARG A 309 9.74 9.84 10.34
N THR A 310 9.04 8.80 9.90
CA THR A 310 9.38 8.07 8.67
C THR A 310 9.18 8.95 7.43
N LEU A 311 8.03 9.60 7.31
CA LEU A 311 7.73 10.53 6.20
C LEU A 311 8.79 11.64 6.14
N ASN A 312 9.11 12.24 7.29
CA ASN A 312 10.14 13.27 7.43
C ASN A 312 11.50 12.77 6.94
N ALA A 313 11.97 11.63 7.44
CA ALA A 313 13.27 11.09 7.08
C ALA A 313 13.36 10.74 5.58
N VAL A 314 12.29 10.14 5.03
CA VAL A 314 12.20 9.83 3.60
C VAL A 314 12.21 11.11 2.77
N TRP A 315 11.35 12.07 3.08
CA TRP A 315 11.26 13.31 2.32
C TRP A 315 12.56 14.11 2.32
N HIS A 316 13.20 14.26 3.49
CA HIS A 316 14.48 14.98 3.58
C HIS A 316 15.61 14.30 2.79
N ALA A 317 15.57 12.99 2.63
CA ALA A 317 16.57 12.26 1.86
C ALA A 317 16.35 12.33 0.33
N VAL A 318 15.12 12.59 -0.13
CA VAL A 318 14.77 12.55 -1.56
C VAL A 318 14.56 13.93 -2.20
N LYS A 319 14.32 15.01 -1.38
CA LYS A 319 14.07 16.39 -1.83
C LYS A 319 15.31 17.07 -2.43
#